data_ac13f91620c3badc794d65b678988bee
#
_entry.id   ac13f91620c3badc794d65b678988bee
#
_cell.length_a   1.000
_cell.length_b   1.000
_cell.length_c   1.000
_cell.angle_alpha   90.00
_cell.angle_beta   90.00
_cell.angle_gamma   90.00
#
_symmetry.space_group_name_H-M   'P 1'
#
loop_
_entity.id
_entity.type
_entity.pdbx_description
1 polymer ?
#
loop_
_entity_poly.entity_id
_entity_poly.type
_entity_poly.pdbx_seq_one_letter_code
_entity_poly.pdbx_strand_id
1 'polypeptide(L)'
;MIYLYLFGTCFHFIYVFMIIGNKLESDIKTEQCHGICIRYGSNIILSNLQSGFNRGDGLYIGNVYLESNIDHSPSYISVINCIFSDNHRQGSSITRANHVDFLGCKFINTNGTPPQAGLDIEPNDINISAYENCYYACENIRINNCFFSNNAGNGLLVAGRSKNREGKYIVNNIFVNNSVFDRGNIRAFGLKNMQVKDCDILTDSYGWLTYRYSTEDVLIDKCKIICCNKNNDFVGIKVESTSENKHNNIIISNCSITNFGKFGIFFNDKIDGISGRIVNNIFHKCGKNMKKNDLSKKIEYKENIYND
;
A
#
# COMPACT_ATOMS: atom_id res chain seq x y z
N MET A 1 -6.07 -9.64 24.46
CA MET A 1 -6.78 -9.20 23.23
C MET A 1 -7.84 -8.18 23.65
N ILE A 2 -7.70 -6.95 23.18
CA ILE A 2 -8.71 -5.90 23.44
C ILE A 2 -9.52 -5.76 22.16
N TYR A 3 -10.74 -6.24 22.16
CA TYR A 3 -11.71 -5.95 21.10
C TYR A 3 -12.38 -4.64 21.42
N LEU A 4 -12.08 -3.61 20.66
CA LEU A 4 -12.77 -2.35 20.76
C LEU A 4 -13.93 -2.36 19.75
N TYR A 5 -15.11 -2.70 20.23
CA TYR A 5 -16.34 -2.56 19.45
C TYR A 5 -16.90 -1.16 19.68
N LEU A 6 -16.70 -0.26 18.71
CA LEU A 6 -17.26 1.08 18.78
C LEU A 6 -18.58 1.10 17.99
N PHE A 7 -19.68 1.25 18.70
CA PHE A 7 -21.01 1.35 18.11
C PHE A 7 -21.51 2.80 18.20
N GLY A 8 -21.98 3.34 17.09
CA GLY A 8 -22.69 4.62 17.07
C GLY A 8 -21.98 5.74 16.29
N THR A 9 -22.65 6.88 16.23
CA THR A 9 -22.22 8.11 15.53
C THR A 9 -21.45 9.09 16.42
N CYS A 10 -21.05 8.68 17.63
CA CYS A 10 -20.31 9.53 18.56
C CYS A 10 -18.82 9.59 18.22
N PHE A 11 -18.16 10.70 18.55
CA PHE A 11 -16.72 10.82 18.48
C PHE A 11 -16.07 9.94 19.55
N HIS A 12 -15.17 9.06 19.15
CA HIS A 12 -14.42 8.20 20.06
C HIS A 12 -12.94 8.60 20.06
N PHE A 13 -12.45 9.04 21.23
CA PHE A 13 -11.04 9.37 21.43
C PHE A 13 -10.37 8.28 22.25
N ILE A 14 -9.29 7.70 21.74
CA ILE A 14 -8.48 6.74 22.46
C ILE A 14 -7.07 7.31 22.56
N TYR A 15 -6.65 7.63 23.79
CA TYR A 15 -5.35 8.24 24.08
C TYR A 15 -4.43 7.25 24.81
N VAL A 16 -3.16 7.32 24.45
CA VAL A 16 -2.02 6.70 25.13
C VAL A 16 -2.28 5.30 25.68
N PHE A 17 -2.24 4.32 24.80
CA PHE A 17 -2.24 2.92 25.16
C PHE A 17 -1.07 2.19 24.51
N MET A 18 -0.51 1.26 25.26
CA MET A 18 0.35 0.24 24.70
C MET A 18 -0.41 -1.09 24.73
N ILE A 19 -0.62 -1.68 23.57
CA ILE A 19 -1.21 -3.01 23.41
C ILE A 19 -0.06 -3.93 23.00
N ILE A 20 0.26 -4.87 23.87
CA ILE A 20 1.28 -5.89 23.65
C ILE A 20 0.60 -7.23 23.51
N GLY A 21 0.74 -7.84 22.33
CA GLY A 21 0.32 -9.22 22.09
C GLY A 21 1.34 -10.24 22.60
N ASN A 22 1.03 -11.50 22.49
CA ASN A 22 1.94 -12.59 22.84
C ASN A 22 2.33 -13.44 21.60
N LYS A 23 2.81 -12.79 20.59
CA LYS A 23 3.25 -13.38 19.30
C LYS A 23 4.05 -14.68 19.44
N LEU A 24 4.88 -14.79 20.49
CA LEU A 24 5.81 -15.89 20.67
C LEU A 24 5.27 -17.05 21.52
N GLU A 25 4.22 -16.85 22.31
CA GLU A 25 3.79 -17.82 23.30
C GLU A 25 2.57 -18.66 22.88
N SER A 26 1.96 -18.33 21.75
CA SER A 26 0.72 -19.02 21.37
C SER A 26 0.98 -20.14 20.36
N ASP A 27 0.60 -21.36 20.72
CA ASP A 27 0.44 -22.51 19.80
C ASP A 27 -0.74 -22.32 18.82
N ILE A 28 -1.51 -21.25 18.99
CA ILE A 28 -2.69 -20.93 18.18
C ILE A 28 -2.22 -20.41 16.83
N LYS A 29 -2.38 -21.21 15.80
CA LYS A 29 -2.03 -20.86 14.39
C LYS A 29 -3.03 -19.91 13.72
N THR A 30 -3.81 -19.12 14.45
CA THR A 30 -4.79 -18.22 13.85
C THR A 30 -4.16 -16.86 13.56
N GLU A 31 -4.37 -16.35 12.37
CA GLU A 31 -3.94 -15.01 11.93
C GLU A 31 -4.88 -13.89 12.41
N GLN A 32 -5.89 -14.21 13.21
CA GLN A 32 -7.00 -13.33 13.59
C GLN A 32 -6.79 -12.59 14.92
N CYS A 33 -5.67 -12.80 15.59
CA CYS A 33 -5.36 -12.15 16.87
C CYS A 33 -4.74 -10.76 16.65
N HIS A 34 -5.55 -9.81 16.21
CA HIS A 34 -5.12 -8.43 16.00
C HIS A 34 -5.03 -7.65 17.33
N GLY A 35 -4.18 -6.64 17.41
CA GLY A 35 -4.09 -5.78 18.58
C GLY A 35 -5.33 -4.89 18.73
N ILE A 36 -5.66 -4.17 17.66
CA ILE A 36 -6.83 -3.29 17.59
C ILE A 36 -7.68 -3.72 16.39
N CYS A 37 -8.99 -3.83 16.57
CA CYS A 37 -9.93 -4.12 15.49
C CYS A 37 -11.00 -3.02 15.39
N ILE A 38 -11.11 -2.38 14.24
CA ILE A 38 -12.21 -1.49 13.89
C ILE A 38 -13.04 -2.20 12.82
N ARG A 39 -14.16 -2.75 13.20
CA ARG A 39 -15.03 -3.50 12.29
C ARG A 39 -16.30 -2.77 11.90
N TYR A 40 -16.59 -1.68 12.59
CA TYR A 40 -17.79 -0.88 12.42
C TYR A 40 -17.58 0.53 13.01
N GLY A 41 -18.37 1.50 12.56
CA GLY A 41 -18.43 2.84 13.14
C GLY A 41 -17.76 3.91 12.28
N SER A 42 -18.00 5.13 12.66
CA SER A 42 -17.47 6.31 11.98
C SER A 42 -16.94 7.35 12.98
N ASN A 43 -16.17 8.30 12.48
CA ASN A 43 -15.58 9.40 13.27
C ASN A 43 -14.72 8.88 14.45
N ILE A 44 -13.82 7.95 14.14
CA ILE A 44 -12.93 7.31 15.10
C ILE A 44 -11.56 7.96 15.05
N ILE A 45 -11.01 8.32 16.21
CA ILE A 45 -9.65 8.84 16.34
C ILE A 45 -8.84 7.92 17.21
N LEU A 46 -7.78 7.34 16.67
CA LEU A 46 -6.73 6.65 17.41
C LEU A 46 -5.52 7.59 17.48
N SER A 47 -5.05 7.91 18.66
CA SER A 47 -3.94 8.86 18.82
C SER A 47 -2.92 8.41 19.84
N ASN A 48 -1.64 8.53 19.49
CA ASN A 48 -0.50 8.22 20.35
C ASN A 48 -0.53 6.81 20.95
N LEU A 49 -0.95 5.83 20.15
CA LEU A 49 -1.04 4.43 20.55
C LEU A 49 0.20 3.65 20.07
N GLN A 50 0.54 2.62 20.81
CA GLN A 50 1.43 1.57 20.32
C GLN A 50 0.71 0.22 20.35
N SER A 51 0.76 -0.51 19.24
CA SER A 51 0.24 -1.88 19.13
C SER A 51 1.30 -2.78 18.50
N GLY A 52 1.79 -3.73 19.28
CA GLY A 52 2.91 -4.57 18.86
C GLY A 52 2.86 -5.99 19.38
N PHE A 53 3.70 -6.86 18.80
CA PHE A 53 3.84 -8.27 19.15
C PHE A 53 2.51 -9.06 19.03
N ASN A 54 1.60 -8.61 18.19
CA ASN A 54 0.34 -9.30 17.96
C ASN A 54 0.56 -10.47 16.98
N ARG A 55 -0.19 -11.55 17.16
CA ARG A 55 -0.15 -12.69 16.26
C ARG A 55 -0.78 -12.39 14.90
N GLY A 56 -1.76 -11.50 14.86
CA GLY A 56 -2.32 -10.92 13.64
C GLY A 56 -1.68 -9.57 13.34
N ASP A 57 -2.52 -8.61 13.01
CA ASP A 57 -2.13 -7.25 12.68
C ASP A 57 -2.05 -6.36 13.94
N GLY A 58 -1.29 -5.30 13.89
CA GLY A 58 -1.30 -4.28 14.95
C GLY A 58 -2.64 -3.54 14.96
N LEU A 59 -3.14 -3.15 13.78
CA LEU A 59 -4.45 -2.54 13.58
C LEU A 59 -5.15 -3.20 12.40
N TYR A 60 -6.36 -3.67 12.61
CA TYR A 60 -7.24 -4.18 11.56
C TYR A 60 -8.43 -3.23 11.38
N ILE A 61 -8.64 -2.76 10.16
CA ILE A 61 -9.80 -1.96 9.76
C ILE A 61 -10.55 -2.73 8.66
N GLY A 62 -11.77 -3.14 8.96
CA GLY A 62 -12.53 -3.94 8.01
C GLY A 62 -13.92 -4.22 8.49
N ASN A 63 -14.73 -4.91 7.70
CA ASN A 63 -16.11 -5.19 8.04
C ASN A 63 -16.30 -6.48 8.87
N VAL A 64 -17.39 -6.51 9.61
CA VAL A 64 -18.01 -7.76 10.09
C VAL A 64 -18.93 -8.26 8.98
N TYR A 65 -18.93 -9.56 8.73
CA TYR A 65 -19.94 -10.20 7.90
C TYR A 65 -21.29 -10.13 8.63
N LEU A 66 -22.07 -9.10 8.36
CA LEU A 66 -23.45 -9.05 8.79
C LEU A 66 -24.31 -9.46 7.61
N GLU A 67 -25.29 -10.33 7.86
CA GLU A 67 -26.26 -10.82 6.86
C GLU A 67 -27.19 -9.71 6.32
N SER A 68 -27.01 -8.45 6.75
CA SER A 68 -27.83 -7.33 6.33
C SER A 68 -27.25 -6.65 5.08
N ASN A 69 -28.13 -6.24 4.17
CA ASN A 69 -27.79 -5.46 2.95
C ASN A 69 -27.35 -4.02 3.27
N ILE A 70 -27.10 -3.67 4.51
CA ILE A 70 -26.71 -2.33 4.94
C ILE A 70 -25.19 -2.23 4.92
N ASP A 71 -24.65 -1.19 4.30
CA ASP A 71 -23.23 -0.90 4.33
C ASP A 71 -22.82 -0.38 5.72
N HIS A 72 -22.13 -1.24 6.45
CA HIS A 72 -21.59 -0.94 7.78
C HIS A 72 -20.08 -0.72 7.74
N SER A 73 -19.53 -0.30 6.61
CA SER A 73 -18.08 -0.06 6.48
C SER A 73 -17.59 0.97 7.48
N PRO A 74 -16.47 0.72 8.16
CA PRO A 74 -15.80 1.74 8.95
C PRO A 74 -15.50 2.95 8.10
N SER A 75 -15.69 4.16 8.63
CA SER A 75 -15.46 5.40 7.88
C SER A 75 -15.02 6.56 8.76
N TYR A 76 -14.35 7.54 8.14
CA TYR A 76 -13.83 8.73 8.83
C TYR A 76 -12.96 8.36 10.03
N ILE A 77 -11.90 7.58 9.76
CA ILE A 77 -10.97 7.10 10.79
C ILE A 77 -9.68 7.91 10.69
N SER A 78 -9.24 8.48 11.79
CA SER A 78 -7.96 9.17 11.90
C SER A 78 -7.03 8.40 12.85
N VAL A 79 -5.86 8.02 12.34
CA VAL A 79 -4.81 7.32 13.10
C VAL A 79 -3.60 8.25 13.16
N ILE A 80 -3.34 8.79 14.36
CA ILE A 80 -2.40 9.90 14.54
C ILE A 80 -1.26 9.50 15.47
N ASN A 81 -0.01 9.64 15.02
CA ASN A 81 1.19 9.37 15.81
C ASN A 81 1.21 7.99 16.47
N CYS A 82 0.67 6.97 15.79
CA CYS A 82 0.62 5.61 16.31
C CYS A 82 1.82 4.79 15.84
N ILE A 83 2.18 3.76 16.63
CA ILE A 83 3.26 2.83 16.30
C ILE A 83 2.69 1.42 16.21
N PHE A 84 2.88 0.78 15.06
CA PHE A 84 2.54 -0.62 14.82
C PHE A 84 3.83 -1.38 14.59
N SER A 85 4.26 -2.18 15.59
CA SER A 85 5.58 -2.80 15.56
C SER A 85 5.57 -4.29 15.88
N ASP A 86 6.52 -5.00 15.27
CA ASP A 86 6.84 -6.40 15.62
C ASP A 86 5.64 -7.36 15.49
N ASN A 87 4.64 -7.02 14.70
CA ASN A 87 3.45 -7.84 14.49
C ASN A 87 3.76 -9.01 13.57
N HIS A 88 3.02 -10.11 13.73
CA HIS A 88 3.30 -11.36 13.01
C HIS A 88 2.79 -11.33 11.56
N ARG A 89 1.69 -10.62 11.28
CA ARG A 89 1.08 -10.60 9.96
C ARG A 89 1.27 -9.25 9.26
N GLN A 90 0.69 -8.17 9.79
CA GLN A 90 0.76 -6.82 9.26
C GLN A 90 1.03 -5.80 10.37
N GLY A 91 1.65 -4.67 10.04
CA GLY A 91 1.62 -3.51 10.93
C GLY A 91 0.18 -3.01 11.08
N SER A 92 -0.48 -2.74 9.95
CA SER A 92 -1.91 -2.46 9.87
C SER A 92 -2.50 -3.05 8.59
N SER A 93 -3.80 -3.37 8.59
CA SER A 93 -4.53 -3.76 7.40
C SER A 93 -5.87 -3.04 7.26
N ILE A 94 -6.23 -2.74 6.02
CA ILE A 94 -7.54 -2.20 5.64
C ILE A 94 -8.14 -3.16 4.62
N THR A 95 -9.21 -3.85 5.03
CA THR A 95 -9.92 -4.79 4.13
C THR A 95 -11.24 -4.22 3.61
N ARG A 96 -11.76 -3.18 4.27
CA ARG A 96 -12.89 -2.37 3.85
C ARG A 96 -12.98 -1.12 4.71
N ALA A 97 -12.90 0.04 4.12
CA ALA A 97 -13.13 1.31 4.80
C ALA A 97 -13.22 2.46 3.78
N ASN A 98 -13.82 3.55 4.22
CA ASN A 98 -13.86 4.79 3.47
C ASN A 98 -13.41 5.96 4.35
N HIS A 99 -12.56 6.86 3.82
CA HIS A 99 -11.95 7.96 4.54
C HIS A 99 -11.13 7.49 5.76
N VAL A 100 -9.91 7.02 5.50
CA VAL A 100 -8.93 6.65 6.53
C VAL A 100 -7.69 7.51 6.38
N ASP A 101 -7.31 8.19 7.43
CA ASP A 101 -6.13 9.05 7.47
C ASP A 101 -5.09 8.49 8.47
N PHE A 102 -3.90 8.17 7.98
CA PHE A 102 -2.72 7.92 8.80
C PHE A 102 -1.82 9.15 8.79
N LEU A 103 -1.55 9.71 9.96
CA LEU A 103 -0.71 10.89 10.13
C LEU A 103 0.40 10.62 11.15
N GLY A 104 1.65 10.73 10.74
CA GLY A 104 2.81 10.56 11.61
C GLY A 104 2.99 9.16 12.19
N CYS A 105 2.41 8.15 11.57
CA CYS A 105 2.45 6.77 12.07
C CYS A 105 3.73 6.03 11.69
N LYS A 106 4.08 5.01 12.49
CA LYS A 106 5.20 4.11 12.22
C LYS A 106 4.71 2.67 12.06
N PHE A 107 5.19 2.01 11.00
CA PHE A 107 4.91 0.61 10.68
C PHE A 107 6.25 -0.11 10.56
N ILE A 108 6.64 -0.86 11.59
CA ILE A 108 8.02 -1.34 11.70
C ILE A 108 8.11 -2.81 12.12
N ASN A 109 9.11 -3.50 11.62
CA ASN A 109 9.52 -4.86 12.04
C ASN A 109 8.43 -5.92 11.91
N THR A 110 7.52 -5.78 10.97
CA THR A 110 6.51 -6.82 10.72
C THR A 110 7.19 -8.06 10.15
N ASN A 111 7.01 -9.21 10.83
CA ASN A 111 7.67 -10.45 10.42
C ASN A 111 6.93 -11.69 10.97
N GLY A 112 6.57 -12.62 10.09
CA GLY A 112 5.89 -13.89 10.46
C GLY A 112 5.14 -14.48 9.27
N THR A 113 3.82 -14.31 9.21
CA THR A 113 3.00 -14.81 8.10
C THR A 113 2.83 -13.76 6.99
N PRO A 114 3.04 -14.13 5.70
CA PRO A 114 2.78 -13.22 4.58
C PRO A 114 1.36 -12.64 4.58
N PRO A 115 1.20 -11.41 4.04
CA PRO A 115 2.16 -10.63 3.24
C PRO A 115 3.22 -9.85 4.03
N GLN A 116 3.20 -9.79 5.36
CA GLN A 116 4.22 -9.16 6.22
C GLN A 116 4.46 -7.68 5.89
N ALA A 117 3.42 -6.98 5.44
CA ALA A 117 3.52 -5.59 5.06
C ALA A 117 3.48 -4.64 6.28
N GLY A 118 4.07 -3.47 6.15
CA GLY A 118 3.87 -2.40 7.12
C GLY A 118 2.41 -1.96 7.15
N LEU A 119 1.87 -1.57 5.99
CA LEU A 119 0.44 -1.31 5.77
C LEU A 119 -0.04 -2.11 4.57
N ASP A 120 -1.15 -2.81 4.73
CA ASP A 120 -1.80 -3.61 3.70
C ASP A 120 -3.22 -3.09 3.43
N ILE A 121 -3.48 -2.68 2.19
CA ILE A 121 -4.78 -2.24 1.71
C ILE A 121 -5.27 -3.29 0.72
N GLU A 122 -5.96 -4.29 1.23
CA GLU A 122 -6.38 -5.46 0.46
C GLU A 122 -7.83 -5.83 0.79
N PRO A 123 -8.80 -5.45 -0.07
CA PRO A 123 -10.19 -5.87 0.10
C PRO A 123 -10.31 -7.39 0.16
N ASN A 124 -11.05 -7.90 1.12
CA ASN A 124 -11.32 -9.34 1.23
C ASN A 124 -12.05 -9.83 -0.01
N ASP A 125 -11.59 -10.97 -0.56
CA ASP A 125 -12.35 -11.70 -1.57
C ASP A 125 -13.60 -12.27 -0.92
N ILE A 126 -14.74 -11.66 -1.19
CA ILE A 126 -16.02 -12.27 -0.84
C ILE A 126 -16.58 -12.92 -2.08
N ASN A 127 -17.09 -14.13 -1.90
CA ASN A 127 -17.87 -14.80 -2.91
C ASN A 127 -19.03 -13.87 -3.32
N ILE A 128 -18.83 -13.17 -4.41
CA ILE A 128 -19.69 -12.09 -4.94
C ILE A 128 -21.13 -12.58 -5.19
N SER A 129 -21.33 -13.90 -5.24
CA SER A 129 -22.65 -14.52 -5.46
C SER A 129 -23.66 -14.36 -4.32
N ALA A 130 -23.20 -14.12 -3.09
CA ALA A 130 -24.10 -14.03 -1.93
C ALA A 130 -24.53 -12.58 -1.58
N TYR A 131 -23.87 -11.55 -2.15
CA TYR A 131 -24.09 -10.16 -1.76
C TYR A 131 -24.10 -9.23 -2.99
N GLU A 132 -25.20 -9.25 -3.73
CA GLU A 132 -25.33 -8.55 -5.02
C GLU A 132 -25.16 -7.02 -4.97
N ASN A 133 -25.29 -6.40 -3.79
CA ASN A 133 -25.29 -4.95 -3.60
C ASN A 133 -24.24 -4.41 -2.63
N CYS A 134 -23.34 -5.24 -2.11
CA CYS A 134 -22.29 -4.76 -1.19
C CYS A 134 -21.03 -4.44 -1.94
N TYR A 135 -20.73 -3.18 -2.11
CA TYR A 135 -19.46 -2.67 -2.64
C TYR A 135 -18.40 -2.74 -1.54
N TYR A 136 -17.54 -3.73 -1.61
CA TYR A 136 -16.37 -3.78 -0.73
C TYR A 136 -15.32 -2.87 -1.32
N ALA A 137 -15.16 -1.70 -0.73
CA ALA A 137 -14.21 -0.72 -1.24
C ALA A 137 -13.25 -0.27 -0.14
N CYS A 138 -11.99 -0.09 -0.52
CA CYS A 138 -11.01 0.66 0.23
C CYS A 138 -10.80 1.98 -0.51
N GLU A 139 -11.39 3.05 0.01
CA GLU A 139 -11.45 4.33 -0.69
C GLU A 139 -11.01 5.50 0.18
N ASN A 140 -10.48 6.54 -0.48
CA ASN A 140 -10.13 7.80 0.18
C ASN A 140 -9.16 7.60 1.36
N ILE A 141 -8.07 6.88 1.12
CA ILE A 141 -7.07 6.59 2.15
C ILE A 141 -5.88 7.54 1.97
N ARG A 142 -5.50 8.22 3.04
CA ARG A 142 -4.36 9.14 3.08
C ARG A 142 -3.32 8.67 4.06
N ILE A 143 -2.06 8.73 3.63
CA ILE A 143 -0.88 8.31 4.39
C ILE A 143 0.10 9.47 4.34
N ASN A 144 0.21 10.22 5.44
CA ASN A 144 1.00 11.44 5.48
C ASN A 144 2.04 11.38 6.61
N ASN A 145 3.27 11.78 6.31
CA ASN A 145 4.37 11.85 7.27
C ASN A 145 4.60 10.53 8.02
N CYS A 146 4.38 9.40 7.35
CA CYS A 146 4.51 8.07 7.94
C CYS A 146 5.90 7.47 7.69
N PHE A 147 6.28 6.54 8.58
CA PHE A 147 7.56 5.85 8.51
C PHE A 147 7.35 4.34 8.45
N PHE A 148 7.89 3.71 7.42
CA PHE A 148 7.86 2.28 7.18
C PHE A 148 9.28 1.73 7.23
N SER A 149 9.57 0.78 8.11
CA SER A 149 10.92 0.24 8.19
C SER A 149 10.94 -1.24 8.53
N ASN A 150 11.86 -1.94 7.90
CA ASN A 150 12.24 -3.31 8.26
C ASN A 150 11.04 -4.29 8.32
N ASN A 151 10.05 -4.12 7.45
CA ASN A 151 8.97 -5.08 7.28
C ASN A 151 9.44 -6.18 6.32
N ALA A 152 9.23 -7.45 6.67
CA ALA A 152 9.74 -8.58 5.88
C ALA A 152 9.08 -8.68 4.49
N GLY A 153 7.87 -8.14 4.34
CA GLY A 153 7.20 -7.95 3.07
C GLY A 153 7.38 -6.54 2.51
N ASN A 154 6.29 -5.91 2.11
CA ASN A 154 6.34 -4.55 1.56
C ASN A 154 6.20 -3.51 2.68
N GLY A 155 6.77 -2.31 2.49
CA GLY A 155 6.41 -1.18 3.35
C GLY A 155 4.92 -0.85 3.21
N LEU A 156 4.47 -0.67 1.96
CA LEU A 156 3.06 -0.49 1.61
C LEU A 156 2.65 -1.51 0.54
N LEU A 157 1.61 -2.26 0.81
CA LEU A 157 0.92 -3.11 -0.16
C LEU A 157 -0.47 -2.52 -0.44
N VAL A 158 -0.80 -2.31 -1.72
CA VAL A 158 -2.14 -1.96 -2.19
C VAL A 158 -2.55 -3.00 -3.22
N ALA A 159 -3.43 -3.89 -2.83
CA ALA A 159 -3.81 -5.06 -3.60
C ALA A 159 -5.30 -5.08 -3.94
N GLY A 160 -5.70 -4.22 -4.88
CA GLY A 160 -7.05 -4.25 -5.44
C GLY A 160 -7.14 -5.38 -6.46
N ARG A 161 -7.71 -6.54 -6.07
CA ARG A 161 -7.64 -7.75 -6.90
C ARG A 161 -8.50 -7.72 -8.15
N SER A 162 -9.60 -6.99 -8.15
CA SER A 162 -10.52 -6.97 -9.31
C SER A 162 -11.38 -5.70 -9.35
N LYS A 163 -12.01 -5.50 -10.48
CA LYS A 163 -13.15 -4.59 -10.59
C LYS A 163 -14.40 -5.30 -10.12
N ASN A 164 -15.35 -4.54 -9.56
CA ASN A 164 -16.67 -5.08 -9.24
C ASN A 164 -17.45 -5.45 -10.54
N ARG A 165 -18.66 -6.01 -10.40
CA ARG A 165 -19.51 -6.41 -11.54
C ARG A 165 -19.86 -5.25 -12.48
N GLU A 166 -19.85 -4.00 -11.98
CA GLU A 166 -20.08 -2.79 -12.77
C GLU A 166 -18.80 -2.29 -13.47
N GLY A 167 -17.67 -2.98 -13.35
CA GLY A 167 -16.40 -2.59 -13.91
C GLY A 167 -15.69 -1.47 -13.13
N LYS A 168 -16.13 -1.12 -11.92
CA LYS A 168 -15.49 -0.12 -11.06
C LYS A 168 -14.38 -0.74 -10.22
N TYR A 169 -13.29 -0.02 -10.04
CA TYR A 169 -12.22 -0.41 -9.13
C TYR A 169 -12.71 -0.40 -7.69
N ILE A 170 -12.40 -1.45 -6.94
CA ILE A 170 -12.74 -1.57 -5.51
C ILE A 170 -11.70 -0.95 -4.58
N VAL A 171 -10.53 -0.56 -5.11
CA VAL A 171 -9.53 0.26 -4.42
C VAL A 171 -9.31 1.52 -5.23
N ASN A 172 -9.58 2.67 -4.63
CA ASN A 172 -9.39 3.94 -5.31
C ASN A 172 -9.09 5.09 -4.34
N ASN A 173 -8.55 6.20 -4.89
CA ASN A 173 -8.21 7.40 -4.15
C ASN A 173 -7.24 7.14 -2.98
N ILE A 174 -6.04 6.63 -3.30
CA ILE A 174 -4.97 6.38 -2.33
C ILE A 174 -3.92 7.48 -2.46
N PHE A 175 -3.62 8.17 -1.37
CA PHE A 175 -2.68 9.28 -1.34
C PHE A 175 -1.57 9.04 -0.31
N VAL A 176 -0.32 9.04 -0.76
CA VAL A 176 0.86 8.86 0.09
C VAL A 176 1.75 10.10 -0.07
N ASN A 177 1.97 10.83 1.00
CA ASN A 177 2.76 12.06 0.93
C ASN A 177 3.79 12.13 2.07
N ASN A 178 4.94 12.75 1.80
CA ASN A 178 5.99 13.07 2.78
C ASN A 178 6.35 11.87 3.69
N SER A 179 6.37 10.67 3.14
CA SER A 179 6.57 9.44 3.91
C SER A 179 7.90 8.78 3.55
N VAL A 180 8.45 8.04 4.52
CA VAL A 180 9.75 7.38 4.37
C VAL A 180 9.56 5.87 4.42
N PHE A 181 10.11 5.19 3.43
CA PHE A 181 10.22 3.73 3.36
C PHE A 181 11.69 3.35 3.52
N ASP A 182 12.10 3.01 4.73
CA ASP A 182 13.46 2.58 5.04
C ASP A 182 13.54 1.04 5.02
N ARG A 183 14.35 0.50 4.10
CA ARG A 183 14.36 -0.93 3.75
C ARG A 183 12.97 -1.44 3.39
N GLY A 184 12.20 -0.57 2.71
CA GLY A 184 10.83 -0.83 2.32
C GLY A 184 10.62 -0.57 0.83
N ASN A 185 9.45 -0.93 0.36
CA ASN A 185 9.03 -0.69 -1.01
C ASN A 185 7.53 -0.48 -1.06
N ILE A 186 7.05 -0.08 -2.22
CA ILE A 186 5.63 0.04 -2.50
C ILE A 186 5.25 -0.96 -3.59
N ARG A 187 4.21 -1.74 -3.32
CA ARG A 187 3.59 -2.65 -4.29
C ARG A 187 2.13 -2.30 -4.45
N ALA A 188 1.73 -1.94 -5.67
CA ALA A 188 0.40 -1.43 -5.92
C ALA A 188 -0.17 -1.97 -7.24
N PHE A 189 -1.35 -2.55 -7.21
CA PHE A 189 -2.03 -3.10 -8.40
C PHE A 189 -3.54 -3.20 -8.20
N GLY A 190 -4.28 -3.24 -9.31
CA GLY A 190 -5.73 -3.42 -9.29
C GLY A 190 -6.49 -2.23 -8.69
N LEU A 191 -6.01 -1.03 -8.90
CA LEU A 191 -6.53 0.20 -8.29
C LEU A 191 -6.70 1.32 -9.30
N LYS A 192 -7.43 2.34 -8.90
CA LYS A 192 -7.55 3.60 -9.63
C LYS A 192 -7.22 4.78 -8.73
N ASN A 193 -6.59 5.82 -9.33
CA ASN A 193 -6.23 7.07 -8.68
C ASN A 193 -5.37 6.89 -7.42
N MET A 194 -4.09 6.60 -7.65
CA MET A 194 -3.08 6.59 -6.57
C MET A 194 -2.03 7.66 -6.82
N GLN A 195 -1.70 8.41 -5.78
CA GLN A 195 -0.64 9.42 -5.82
C GLN A 195 0.37 9.16 -4.72
N VAL A 196 1.65 9.13 -5.10
CA VAL A 196 2.78 9.07 -4.17
C VAL A 196 3.66 10.26 -4.43
N LYS A 197 3.76 11.16 -3.46
CA LYS A 197 4.47 12.43 -3.62
C LYS A 197 5.42 12.71 -2.47
N ASP A 198 6.54 13.33 -2.80
CA ASP A 198 7.52 13.82 -1.83
C ASP A 198 7.97 12.73 -0.83
N CYS A 199 8.13 11.49 -1.32
CA CYS A 199 8.49 10.32 -0.50
C CYS A 199 9.94 9.89 -0.74
N ASP A 200 10.60 9.41 0.34
CA ASP A 200 11.90 8.75 0.27
C ASP A 200 11.71 7.23 0.35
N ILE A 201 12.13 6.49 -0.69
CA ILE A 201 12.03 5.03 -0.77
C ILE A 201 13.44 4.45 -0.83
N LEU A 202 13.95 4.02 0.31
CA LEU A 202 15.25 3.37 0.49
C LEU A 202 15.01 1.86 0.54
N THR A 203 15.51 1.13 -0.42
CA THR A 203 15.16 -0.30 -0.58
C THR A 203 16.37 -1.18 -0.85
N ASP A 204 16.30 -2.43 -0.45
CA ASP A 204 17.25 -3.48 -0.80
C ASP A 204 16.75 -4.36 -1.98
N SER A 205 15.65 -3.97 -2.62
CA SER A 205 15.01 -4.68 -3.73
C SER A 205 14.49 -3.69 -4.80
N TYR A 206 13.25 -3.79 -5.22
CA TYR A 206 12.59 -2.78 -6.07
C TYR A 206 11.94 -1.68 -5.21
N GLY A 207 11.94 -0.45 -5.68
CA GLY A 207 11.26 0.65 -4.98
C GLY A 207 9.75 0.63 -5.18
N TRP A 208 9.31 0.40 -6.45
CA TRP A 208 7.90 0.30 -6.83
C TRP A 208 7.66 -0.89 -7.74
N LEU A 209 6.55 -1.60 -7.51
CA LEU A 209 6.12 -2.70 -8.37
C LEU A 209 4.62 -2.67 -8.64
N THR A 210 4.25 -2.63 -9.94
CA THR A 210 2.87 -2.81 -10.41
C THR A 210 2.82 -3.99 -11.36
N TYR A 211 1.94 -4.94 -11.10
CA TYR A 211 1.72 -6.12 -11.95
C TYR A 211 0.37 -6.79 -11.61
N ARG A 212 0.03 -7.88 -12.27
CA ARG A 212 -1.19 -8.68 -12.11
C ARG A 212 -2.44 -7.97 -12.60
N TYR A 213 -3.12 -7.16 -11.77
CA TYR A 213 -4.43 -6.58 -12.08
C TYR A 213 -4.29 -5.19 -12.69
N SER A 214 -5.22 -4.81 -13.55
CA SER A 214 -5.24 -3.50 -14.19
C SER A 214 -5.19 -2.36 -13.19
N THR A 215 -4.40 -1.34 -13.52
CA THR A 215 -4.19 -0.17 -12.66
C THR A 215 -4.32 1.10 -13.51
N GLU A 216 -4.96 2.12 -12.98
CA GLU A 216 -5.29 3.34 -13.72
C GLU A 216 -5.02 4.59 -12.88
N ASP A 217 -4.56 5.66 -13.53
CA ASP A 217 -4.32 6.97 -12.91
C ASP A 217 -3.35 6.92 -11.72
N VAL A 218 -2.10 6.52 -11.96
CA VAL A 218 -1.05 6.51 -10.94
C VAL A 218 -0.07 7.65 -11.17
N LEU A 219 0.21 8.43 -10.14
CA LEU A 219 1.22 9.47 -10.12
C LEU A 219 2.28 9.17 -9.07
N ILE A 220 3.54 9.10 -9.50
CA ILE A 220 4.73 9.07 -8.65
C ILE A 220 5.50 10.36 -8.94
N ASP A 221 5.51 11.29 -7.99
CA ASP A 221 6.06 12.62 -8.20
C ASP A 221 6.98 13.06 -7.06
N LYS A 222 8.10 13.69 -7.40
CA LYS A 222 9.09 14.23 -6.46
C LYS A 222 9.60 13.22 -5.43
N CYS A 223 9.68 11.95 -5.79
CA CYS A 223 10.17 10.91 -4.90
C CYS A 223 11.66 10.67 -5.10
N LYS A 224 12.36 10.30 -4.00
CA LYS A 224 13.70 9.73 -4.05
C LYS A 224 13.60 8.22 -3.90
N ILE A 225 14.09 7.49 -4.88
CA ILE A 225 14.03 6.03 -4.92
C ILE A 225 15.45 5.51 -5.01
N ILE A 226 15.96 4.92 -3.93
CA ILE A 226 17.37 4.57 -3.80
C ILE A 226 17.52 3.10 -3.44
N CYS A 227 18.30 2.35 -4.22
CA CYS A 227 18.73 1.02 -3.83
C CYS A 227 19.93 1.09 -2.88
N CYS A 228 19.79 0.54 -1.69
CA CYS A 228 20.83 0.51 -0.67
C CYS A 228 21.85 -0.61 -0.89
N ASN A 229 21.50 -1.63 -1.66
CA ASN A 229 22.37 -2.75 -1.99
C ASN A 229 23.28 -2.41 -3.18
N LYS A 230 24.59 -2.30 -2.97
CA LYS A 230 25.57 -1.92 -4.01
C LYS A 230 25.72 -2.95 -5.12
N ASN A 231 25.58 -4.22 -4.81
CA ASN A 231 25.75 -5.34 -5.76
C ASN A 231 24.37 -5.90 -6.14
N ASN A 232 23.53 -5.06 -6.71
CA ASN A 232 22.15 -5.43 -6.99
C ASN A 232 21.88 -5.64 -8.49
N ASP A 233 20.89 -6.49 -8.78
CA ASP A 233 20.29 -6.68 -10.11
C ASP A 233 18.81 -6.24 -10.08
N PHE A 234 18.51 -5.21 -9.30
CA PHE A 234 17.16 -4.74 -9.07
C PHE A 234 16.74 -3.62 -10.03
N VAL A 235 15.45 -3.36 -10.04
CA VAL A 235 14.77 -2.33 -10.82
C VAL A 235 14.14 -1.31 -9.87
N GLY A 236 14.33 -0.02 -10.15
CA GLY A 236 13.76 1.04 -9.32
C GLY A 236 12.23 1.07 -9.37
N ILE A 237 11.69 1.27 -10.55
CA ILE A 237 10.24 1.23 -10.80
C ILE A 237 9.97 0.17 -11.86
N LYS A 238 9.12 -0.80 -11.53
CA LYS A 238 8.75 -1.91 -12.42
C LYS A 238 7.25 -1.92 -12.66
N VAL A 239 6.85 -1.87 -13.93
CA VAL A 239 5.45 -2.01 -14.36
C VAL A 239 5.36 -3.12 -15.39
N GLU A 240 4.53 -4.11 -15.16
CA GLU A 240 4.38 -5.28 -16.04
C GLU A 240 2.93 -5.50 -16.44
N SER A 241 2.64 -5.44 -17.74
CA SER A 241 1.34 -5.83 -18.30
C SER A 241 1.31 -7.31 -18.68
N THR A 242 0.13 -7.86 -18.73
CA THR A 242 -0.16 -9.21 -19.25
C THR A 242 -1.24 -9.10 -20.32
N SER A 243 -1.57 -10.22 -20.98
CA SER A 243 -2.66 -10.26 -21.97
C SER A 243 -4.02 -9.80 -21.40
N GLU A 244 -4.22 -9.93 -20.09
CA GLU A 244 -5.49 -9.63 -19.44
C GLU A 244 -5.48 -8.28 -18.69
N ASN A 245 -4.28 -7.77 -18.33
CA ASN A 245 -4.14 -6.63 -17.44
C ASN A 245 -3.44 -5.46 -18.12
N LYS A 246 -4.05 -4.29 -18.07
CA LYS A 246 -3.54 -3.05 -18.65
C LYS A 246 -3.28 -2.03 -17.55
N HIS A 247 -2.27 -1.21 -17.74
CA HIS A 247 -1.93 -0.12 -16.83
C HIS A 247 -2.01 1.20 -17.59
N ASN A 248 -3.00 2.01 -17.27
CA ASN A 248 -3.28 3.24 -17.98
C ASN A 248 -2.89 4.46 -17.16
N ASN A 249 -2.37 5.48 -17.85
CA ASN A 249 -2.03 6.77 -17.27
C ASN A 249 -1.10 6.68 -16.04
N ILE A 250 0.03 5.96 -16.21
CA ILE A 250 1.10 5.90 -15.20
C ILE A 250 2.06 7.06 -15.43
N ILE A 251 2.11 7.99 -14.49
CA ILE A 251 2.95 9.19 -14.56
C ILE A 251 4.06 9.08 -13.52
N ILE A 252 5.31 9.20 -13.96
CA ILE A 252 6.50 9.26 -13.11
C ILE A 252 7.20 10.57 -13.43
N SER A 253 7.23 11.48 -12.46
CA SER A 253 7.72 12.82 -12.68
C SER A 253 8.60 13.34 -11.54
N ASN A 254 9.60 14.16 -11.91
CA ASN A 254 10.44 14.88 -10.96
C ASN A 254 11.14 13.98 -9.91
N CYS A 255 11.31 12.69 -10.19
CA CYS A 255 11.89 11.72 -9.27
C CYS A 255 13.41 11.60 -9.44
N SER A 256 14.11 11.28 -8.34
CA SER A 256 15.51 10.86 -8.35
C SER A 256 15.58 9.35 -8.12
N ILE A 257 16.14 8.60 -9.08
CA ILE A 257 16.21 7.13 -9.07
C ILE A 257 17.67 6.73 -9.10
N THR A 258 18.14 6.07 -8.04
CA THR A 258 19.59 5.91 -7.80
C THR A 258 19.98 4.48 -7.44
N ASN A 259 21.12 4.03 -7.94
CA ASN A 259 21.81 2.77 -7.60
C ASN A 259 21.03 1.49 -7.93
N PHE A 260 20.27 1.45 -9.02
CA PHE A 260 19.62 0.20 -9.46
C PHE A 260 20.47 -0.48 -10.54
N GLY A 261 21.04 -1.64 -10.20
CA GLY A 261 22.01 -2.34 -11.07
C GLY A 261 21.45 -2.82 -12.39
N LYS A 262 20.14 -3.06 -12.49
CA LYS A 262 19.50 -3.50 -13.72
C LYS A 262 18.87 -2.35 -14.51
N PHE A 263 17.85 -1.70 -13.95
CA PHE A 263 17.15 -0.58 -14.58
C PHE A 263 16.67 0.42 -13.55
N GLY A 264 16.73 1.72 -13.84
CA GLY A 264 16.01 2.74 -13.10
C GLY A 264 14.49 2.55 -13.22
N ILE A 265 13.99 2.47 -14.47
CA ILE A 265 12.58 2.16 -14.76
C ILE A 265 12.51 1.03 -15.78
N PHE A 266 11.59 0.09 -15.56
CA PHE A 266 11.34 -1.02 -16.45
C PHE A 266 9.85 -1.19 -16.73
N PHE A 267 9.44 -0.96 -17.97
CA PHE A 267 8.12 -1.30 -18.48
C PHE A 267 8.20 -2.59 -19.27
N ASN A 268 7.57 -3.65 -18.77
CA ASN A 268 7.41 -4.91 -19.47
C ASN A 268 6.05 -4.95 -20.13
N ASP A 269 5.95 -4.30 -21.28
CA ASP A 269 4.71 -4.20 -22.04
C ASP A 269 4.70 -5.22 -23.16
N LYS A 270 3.99 -6.32 -22.96
CA LYS A 270 3.90 -7.42 -23.91
C LYS A 270 2.80 -7.24 -24.97
N ILE A 271 1.85 -6.33 -24.73
CA ILE A 271 0.60 -6.24 -25.53
C ILE A 271 0.15 -4.80 -25.79
N ASP A 272 1.05 -3.82 -25.70
CA ASP A 272 0.71 -2.38 -25.75
C ASP A 272 -0.35 -2.00 -24.69
N GLY A 273 -0.24 -2.61 -23.51
CA GLY A 273 -1.15 -2.46 -22.38
C GLY A 273 -0.71 -1.45 -21.32
N ILE A 274 0.39 -0.71 -21.56
CA ILE A 274 0.87 0.33 -20.64
C ILE A 274 0.85 1.68 -21.34
N SER A 275 0.24 2.68 -20.71
CA SER A 275 0.29 4.08 -21.17
C SER A 275 0.69 5.01 -20.04
N GLY A 276 1.31 6.15 -20.38
CA GLY A 276 1.68 7.14 -19.37
C GLY A 276 2.78 8.10 -19.80
N ARG A 277 3.41 8.74 -18.82
CA ARG A 277 4.48 9.72 -19.04
C ARG A 277 5.61 9.55 -18.05
N ILE A 278 6.85 9.72 -18.51
CA ILE A 278 8.06 9.71 -17.68
C ILE A 278 8.81 11.02 -17.99
N VAL A 279 8.71 11.97 -17.08
CA VAL A 279 9.15 13.34 -17.34
C VAL A 279 9.97 13.92 -16.19
N ASN A 280 11.01 14.68 -16.52
CA ASN A 280 11.85 15.41 -15.55
C ASN A 280 12.48 14.53 -14.47
N ASN A 281 12.79 13.27 -14.73
CA ASN A 281 13.42 12.40 -13.74
C ASN A 281 14.94 12.42 -13.88
N ILE A 282 15.62 12.21 -12.75
CA ILE A 282 17.07 12.09 -12.70
C ILE A 282 17.42 10.65 -12.35
N PHE A 283 18.20 10.01 -13.23
CA PHE A 283 18.74 8.67 -13.01
C PHE A 283 20.23 8.79 -12.66
N HIS A 284 20.63 8.18 -11.57
CA HIS A 284 22.01 8.20 -11.12
C HIS A 284 22.50 6.79 -10.80
N LYS A 285 23.64 6.40 -11.41
CA LYS A 285 24.25 5.08 -11.23
C LYS A 285 23.25 3.91 -11.41
N CYS A 286 22.42 3.97 -12.44
CA CYS A 286 21.57 2.87 -12.84
C CYS A 286 22.23 2.09 -13.98
N GLY A 287 22.21 0.75 -13.92
CA GLY A 287 22.85 -0.12 -14.91
C GLY A 287 22.35 0.09 -16.33
N LYS A 288 21.04 0.31 -16.47
CA LYS A 288 20.38 0.91 -17.64
C LYS A 288 19.30 1.82 -17.12
N ASN A 289 19.23 3.02 -17.68
CA ASN A 289 18.32 4.03 -17.14
C ASN A 289 16.85 3.64 -17.32
N MET A 290 16.52 3.17 -18.52
CA MET A 290 15.18 2.67 -18.83
C MET A 290 15.24 1.48 -19.78
N LYS A 291 14.31 0.56 -19.64
CA LYS A 291 14.00 -0.42 -20.67
C LYS A 291 12.55 -0.24 -21.11
N LYS A 292 12.41 0.03 -22.42
CA LYS A 292 11.15 0.05 -23.15
C LYS A 292 11.14 -1.15 -24.09
N ASN A 293 10.11 -1.98 -24.04
CA ASN A 293 9.86 -2.89 -25.16
C ASN A 293 9.31 -2.07 -26.33
N ASP A 294 9.67 -2.42 -27.55
CA ASP A 294 9.32 -1.68 -28.78
C ASP A 294 7.81 -1.49 -29.01
N LEU A 295 6.98 -2.16 -28.23
CA LEU A 295 5.52 -2.15 -28.34
C LEU A 295 4.83 -0.97 -27.62
N SER A 296 5.49 -0.31 -26.66
CA SER A 296 4.81 0.74 -25.86
C SER A 296 4.91 2.13 -26.53
N LYS A 297 4.22 2.32 -27.64
CA LYS A 297 4.09 3.62 -28.33
C LYS A 297 3.31 4.66 -27.51
N LYS A 298 2.65 4.24 -26.43
CA LYS A 298 1.76 5.07 -25.59
C LYS A 298 2.45 5.68 -24.37
N ILE A 299 3.78 5.55 -24.25
CA ILE A 299 4.54 6.16 -23.17
C ILE A 299 5.36 7.33 -23.72
N GLU A 300 5.09 8.51 -23.20
CA GLU A 300 5.87 9.72 -23.47
C GLU A 300 7.07 9.80 -22.56
N TYR A 301 8.25 10.11 -23.13
CA TYR A 301 9.50 10.34 -22.40
C TYR A 301 10.02 11.74 -22.70
N LYS A 302 10.18 12.58 -21.68
CA LYS A 302 10.60 13.98 -21.87
C LYS A 302 11.48 14.46 -20.71
N GLU A 303 12.51 15.21 -21.05
CA GLU A 303 13.33 15.96 -20.11
C GLU A 303 13.95 15.13 -18.96
N ASN A 304 14.26 13.86 -19.19
CA ASN A 304 14.92 13.02 -18.20
C ASN A 304 16.44 13.17 -18.29
N ILE A 305 17.11 13.25 -17.14
CA ILE A 305 18.56 13.41 -17.01
C ILE A 305 19.17 12.08 -16.56
N TYR A 306 20.31 11.72 -17.19
CA TYR A 306 21.01 10.47 -16.95
C TYR A 306 22.43 10.75 -16.52
N ASN A 307 22.77 10.42 -15.28
CA ASN A 307 24.10 10.58 -14.70
C ASN A 307 24.71 9.21 -14.39
N ASP A 308 25.93 8.99 -14.83
CA ASP A 308 26.71 7.77 -14.57
C ASP A 308 27.19 7.67 -13.12
#